data_c466ee6b6557c365948598c70e7a580f
#
_entry.id   c466ee6b6557c365948598c70e7a580f
#
_cell.length_a   1.000
_cell.length_b   1.000
_cell.length_c   1.000
_cell.angle_alpha   90.00
_cell.angle_beta   90.00
_cell.angle_gamma   90.00
#
_symmetry.space_group_name_H-M   'P 1'
#
loop_
_entity.id
_entity.type
_entity.pdbx_description
1 polymer ?
#
loop_
_entity_poly.entity_id
_entity_poly.type
_entity_poly.pdbx_seq_one_letter_code
_entity_poly.pdbx_strand_id
1 'polypeptide(L)'
;IYADVQECSTFIEETDKVSDKAIVIGMNELLRQYAAANPRCNKEMLNHWLAIDNARELMSSVICDFPMEYTDRQKFLEMNNILDMYEYIAGILIELTQAYSIKEEISGKVRAKVDENQREYILKEQLEILNKELGQDEYSETNELEEKIDKLNASDEVKDKLHKEVKRLKNLSKGSSEVNVERTYIENCLELPWNNMSEDNNDII
;
A
#
# COMPACT_ATOMS: atom_id res chain seq x y z
N ILE A 1 37.72 -40.23 2.77
CA ILE A 1 37.86 -38.80 3.12
C ILE A 1 38.17 -38.79 4.58
N TYR A 2 39.37 -38.37 4.98
CA TYR A 2 39.76 -38.17 6.37
C TYR A 2 39.64 -36.68 6.64
N ALA A 3 38.97 -36.31 7.73
CA ALA A 3 38.94 -34.95 8.24
C ALA A 3 39.72 -34.89 9.53
N ASP A 4 40.64 -33.93 9.66
CA ASP A 4 41.24 -33.57 10.94
C ASP A 4 40.14 -32.86 11.75
N VAL A 5 39.66 -33.52 12.78
CA VAL A 5 38.65 -32.97 13.67
C VAL A 5 39.35 -32.53 14.94
N GLN A 6 39.38 -31.23 15.20
CA GLN A 6 39.80 -30.68 16.45
C GLN A 6 38.56 -30.41 17.30
N GLU A 7 38.43 -31.03 18.44
CA GLU A 7 37.37 -30.75 19.39
C GLU A 7 37.50 -29.28 19.83
N CYS A 8 36.59 -28.43 19.45
CA CYS A 8 36.53 -27.05 19.85
C CYS A 8 36.05 -27.05 21.32
N SER A 9 36.97 -27.28 22.23
CA SER A 9 36.76 -27.05 23.67
C SER A 9 36.54 -25.55 23.82
N THR A 10 35.32 -25.23 23.91
CA THR A 10 34.72 -23.93 24.05
C THR A 10 35.50 -22.99 24.94
N PHE A 11 36.26 -22.10 24.34
CA PHE A 11 36.75 -20.89 24.97
C PHE A 11 35.56 -19.91 25.18
N ILE A 12 34.60 -20.36 25.99
CA ILE A 12 33.70 -19.42 26.58
C ILE A 12 34.32 -19.10 27.91
N GLU A 13 34.84 -17.91 28.04
CA GLU A 13 35.10 -17.33 29.33
C GLU A 13 33.84 -17.57 30.18
N GLU A 14 33.99 -18.22 31.35
CA GLU A 14 32.89 -18.45 32.27
C GLU A 14 32.24 -17.10 32.55
N THR A 15 31.14 -16.80 31.84
CA THR A 15 30.36 -15.62 32.13
C THR A 15 29.87 -15.73 33.56
N ASP A 16 30.10 -14.67 34.33
CA ASP A 16 29.58 -14.58 35.69
C ASP A 16 28.05 -14.89 35.63
N LYS A 17 27.54 -15.70 36.56
CA LYS A 17 26.12 -16.12 36.61
C LYS A 17 25.13 -14.94 36.53
N VAL A 18 25.57 -13.75 36.89
CA VAL A 18 24.78 -12.52 36.82
C VAL A 18 24.65 -12.06 35.36
N SER A 19 25.75 -12.11 34.60
CA SER A 19 25.77 -11.76 33.17
C SER A 19 24.93 -12.73 32.34
N ASP A 20 25.00 -14.03 32.64
CA ASP A 20 24.22 -15.05 31.98
C ASP A 20 22.70 -14.80 32.14
N LYS A 21 22.25 -14.52 33.37
CA LYS A 21 20.88 -14.15 33.65
C LYS A 21 20.43 -12.88 32.94
N ALA A 22 21.29 -11.87 32.86
CA ALA A 22 20.97 -10.62 32.19
C ALA A 22 20.78 -10.83 30.69
N ILE A 23 21.61 -11.67 30.07
CA ILE A 23 21.49 -12.06 28.66
C ILE A 23 20.17 -12.81 28.42
N VAL A 24 19.79 -13.78 29.27
CA VAL A 24 18.53 -14.49 29.16
C VAL A 24 17.33 -13.55 29.26
N ILE A 25 17.34 -12.63 30.21
CA ILE A 25 16.28 -11.63 30.38
C ILE A 25 16.16 -10.74 29.14
N GLY A 26 17.27 -10.23 28.64
CA GLY A 26 17.29 -9.37 27.44
C GLY A 26 16.82 -10.12 26.19
N MET A 27 17.26 -11.38 26.00
CA MET A 27 16.83 -12.21 24.89
C MET A 27 15.32 -12.52 24.95
N ASN A 28 14.83 -12.88 26.14
CA ASN A 28 13.42 -13.14 26.35
C ASN A 28 12.52 -11.93 26.03
N GLU A 29 12.98 -10.73 26.33
CA GLU A 29 12.27 -9.50 25.99
C GLU A 29 12.20 -9.30 24.47
N LEU A 30 13.33 -9.47 23.78
CA LEU A 30 13.39 -9.39 22.30
C LEU A 30 12.52 -10.44 21.63
N LEU A 31 12.52 -11.68 22.13
CA LEU A 31 11.67 -12.77 21.62
C LEU A 31 10.17 -12.46 21.78
N ARG A 32 9.77 -11.85 22.89
CA ARG A 32 8.38 -11.40 23.10
C ARG A 32 8.01 -10.28 22.16
N GLN A 33 8.88 -9.30 21.95
CA GLN A 33 8.65 -8.21 20.99
C GLN A 33 8.53 -8.73 19.57
N TYR A 34 9.42 -9.65 19.17
CA TYR A 34 9.34 -10.32 17.87
C TYR A 34 8.02 -11.09 17.70
N ALA A 35 7.62 -11.87 18.71
CA ALA A 35 6.39 -12.63 18.66
C ALA A 35 5.13 -11.74 18.60
N ALA A 36 5.16 -10.58 19.27
CA ALA A 36 4.08 -9.60 19.20
C ALA A 36 3.97 -8.96 17.81
N ALA A 37 5.11 -8.69 17.15
CA ALA A 37 5.14 -8.10 15.82
C ALA A 37 4.85 -9.11 14.69
N ASN A 38 5.10 -10.42 14.92
CA ASN A 38 4.92 -11.47 13.93
C ASN A 38 3.67 -12.33 14.22
N PRO A 39 2.53 -12.09 13.54
CA PRO A 39 1.29 -12.86 13.76
C PRO A 39 1.41 -14.37 13.44
N ARG A 40 2.47 -14.76 12.73
CA ARG A 40 2.74 -16.15 12.36
C ARG A 40 3.74 -16.85 13.30
N CYS A 41 4.16 -16.18 14.37
CA CYS A 41 5.06 -16.78 15.35
C CYS A 41 4.36 -17.99 16.04
N ASN A 42 5.05 -19.12 16.06
CA ASN A 42 4.55 -20.32 16.73
C ASN A 42 4.64 -20.10 18.25
N LYS A 43 3.49 -20.13 18.92
CA LYS A 43 3.40 -19.94 20.38
C LYS A 43 4.10 -21.05 21.16
N GLU A 44 4.08 -22.29 20.66
CA GLU A 44 4.75 -23.41 21.32
C GLU A 44 6.27 -23.24 21.29
N MET A 45 6.80 -22.82 20.15
CA MET A 45 8.22 -22.51 19.96
C MET A 45 8.65 -21.34 20.86
N LEU A 46 7.87 -20.27 20.93
CA LEU A 46 8.13 -19.16 21.84
C LEU A 46 8.17 -19.62 23.31
N ASN A 47 7.18 -20.41 23.72
CA ASN A 47 7.14 -20.93 25.11
C ASN A 47 8.33 -21.84 25.41
N HIS A 48 8.79 -22.63 24.43
CA HIS A 48 9.98 -23.44 24.55
C HIS A 48 11.22 -22.56 24.80
N TRP A 49 11.44 -21.53 24.00
CA TRP A 49 12.55 -20.62 24.19
C TRP A 49 12.50 -19.89 25.54
N LEU A 50 11.33 -19.40 25.95
CA LEU A 50 11.15 -18.69 27.22
C LEU A 50 11.34 -19.57 28.46
N ALA A 51 11.35 -20.89 28.32
CA ALA A 51 11.59 -21.85 29.40
C ALA A 51 13.07 -22.17 29.61
N ILE A 52 13.96 -21.71 28.72
CA ILE A 52 15.39 -21.97 28.80
C ILE A 52 16.05 -20.92 29.68
N ASP A 53 16.70 -21.34 30.76
CA ASP A 53 17.35 -20.47 31.72
C ASP A 53 18.85 -20.26 31.45
N ASN A 54 19.44 -20.99 30.52
CA ASN A 54 20.84 -20.89 30.13
C ASN A 54 20.98 -20.07 28.85
N ALA A 55 21.77 -18.99 28.87
CA ALA A 55 21.90 -18.08 27.74
C ALA A 55 22.41 -18.76 26.48
N ARG A 56 23.40 -19.65 26.59
CA ARG A 56 23.94 -20.36 25.42
C ARG A 56 22.97 -21.31 24.81
N GLU A 57 22.29 -22.09 25.65
CA GLU A 57 21.27 -23.04 25.20
C GLU A 57 20.11 -22.30 24.53
N LEU A 58 19.66 -21.18 25.12
CA LEU A 58 18.63 -20.32 24.55
C LEU A 58 19.02 -19.81 23.17
N MET A 59 20.20 -19.20 23.03
CA MET A 59 20.67 -18.66 21.76
C MET A 59 20.85 -19.76 20.70
N SER A 60 21.39 -20.93 21.10
CA SER A 60 21.53 -22.08 20.20
C SER A 60 20.19 -22.61 19.74
N SER A 61 19.19 -22.69 20.61
CA SER A 61 17.83 -23.09 20.26
C SER A 61 17.18 -22.09 19.33
N VAL A 62 17.29 -20.79 19.62
CA VAL A 62 16.76 -19.72 18.78
C VAL A 62 17.36 -19.79 17.36
N ILE A 63 18.69 -19.92 17.21
CA ILE A 63 19.35 -19.95 15.90
C ILE A 63 18.98 -21.21 15.09
N CYS A 64 18.72 -22.34 15.76
CA CYS A 64 18.31 -23.57 15.08
C CYS A 64 16.89 -23.50 14.55
N ASP A 65 15.97 -22.94 15.32
CA ASP A 65 14.54 -22.94 15.03
C ASP A 65 14.11 -21.72 14.17
N PHE A 66 14.94 -20.69 14.16
CA PHE A 66 14.65 -19.44 13.46
C PHE A 66 14.83 -19.58 11.94
N PRO A 67 13.94 -19.01 11.11
CA PRO A 67 14.07 -19.05 9.64
C PRO A 67 15.21 -18.12 9.19
N MET A 68 16.44 -18.63 9.21
CA MET A 68 17.64 -17.91 8.79
C MET A 68 18.35 -18.61 7.65
N GLU A 69 19.12 -17.84 6.90
CA GLU A 69 20.01 -18.39 5.88
C GLU A 69 21.15 -19.18 6.53
N TYR A 70 21.69 -20.16 5.80
CA TYR A 70 22.78 -20.99 6.30
C TYR A 70 24.06 -20.18 6.60
N THR A 71 24.29 -19.10 5.87
CA THR A 71 25.42 -18.18 6.07
C THR A 71 25.38 -17.52 7.44
N ASP A 72 24.20 -17.15 7.92
CA ASP A 72 24.03 -16.51 9.23
C ASP A 72 24.17 -17.52 10.36
N ARG A 73 23.69 -18.75 10.16
CA ARG A 73 23.93 -19.85 11.11
C ARG A 73 25.41 -20.20 11.21
N GLN A 74 26.14 -20.19 10.08
CA GLN A 74 27.58 -20.44 10.06
C GLN A 74 28.33 -19.34 10.82
N LYS A 75 28.03 -18.07 10.60
CA LYS A 75 28.62 -16.96 11.36
C LYS A 75 28.43 -17.12 12.86
N PHE A 76 27.20 -17.48 13.29
CA PHE A 76 26.92 -17.73 14.69
C PHE A 76 27.77 -18.86 15.27
N LEU A 77 27.95 -19.97 14.54
CA LEU A 77 28.75 -21.12 14.96
C LEU A 77 30.24 -20.79 15.06
N GLU A 78 30.73 -19.81 14.33
CA GLU A 78 32.13 -19.33 14.36
C GLU A 78 32.38 -18.38 15.54
N MET A 79 31.34 -17.88 16.22
CA MET A 79 31.47 -17.00 17.36
C MET A 79 31.83 -17.79 18.62
N ASN A 80 32.86 -17.33 19.32
CA ASN A 80 33.36 -17.95 20.55
C ASN A 80 32.96 -17.21 21.83
N ASN A 81 32.47 -15.95 21.68
CA ASN A 81 32.08 -15.12 22.80
C ASN A 81 30.54 -15.06 22.91
N ILE A 82 30.01 -15.27 24.11
CA ILE A 82 28.57 -15.28 24.35
C ILE A 82 27.91 -13.91 24.15
N LEU A 83 28.67 -12.82 24.41
CA LEU A 83 28.14 -11.47 24.16
C LEU A 83 28.01 -11.18 22.65
N ASP A 84 29.01 -11.60 21.86
CA ASP A 84 28.96 -11.46 20.41
C ASP A 84 27.79 -12.27 19.81
N MET A 85 27.55 -13.48 20.33
CA MET A 85 26.41 -14.30 19.98
C MET A 85 25.08 -13.60 20.30
N TYR A 86 24.99 -13.00 21.50
CA TYR A 86 23.79 -12.25 21.92
C TYR A 86 23.57 -11.04 21.05
N GLU A 87 24.58 -10.21 20.81
CA GLU A 87 24.49 -9.02 19.97
C GLU A 87 24.06 -9.38 18.54
N TYR A 88 24.60 -10.46 18.00
CA TYR A 88 24.26 -10.93 16.66
C TYR A 88 22.80 -11.33 16.55
N ILE A 89 22.30 -12.18 17.45
CA ILE A 89 20.88 -12.61 17.43
C ILE A 89 19.97 -11.43 17.76
N ALA A 90 20.34 -10.59 18.73
CA ALA A 90 19.58 -9.40 19.10
C ALA A 90 19.41 -8.45 17.90
N GLY A 91 20.49 -8.21 17.14
CA GLY A 91 20.45 -7.42 15.91
C GLY A 91 19.44 -7.95 14.91
N ILE A 92 19.48 -9.25 14.64
CA ILE A 92 18.54 -9.91 13.72
C ILE A 92 17.09 -9.82 14.22
N LEU A 93 16.85 -10.08 15.50
CA LEU A 93 15.50 -10.00 16.08
C LEU A 93 14.93 -8.58 16.01
N ILE A 94 15.76 -7.57 16.29
CA ILE A 94 15.35 -6.16 16.21
C ILE A 94 14.99 -5.78 14.77
N GLU A 95 15.84 -6.13 13.80
CA GLU A 95 15.61 -5.85 12.38
C GLU A 95 14.32 -6.51 11.89
N LEU A 96 14.10 -7.77 12.20
CA LEU A 96 12.91 -8.50 11.83
C LEU A 96 11.64 -7.94 12.50
N THR A 97 11.74 -7.57 13.79
CA THR A 97 10.63 -6.96 14.51
C THR A 97 10.21 -5.65 13.84
N GLN A 98 11.18 -4.80 13.48
CA GLN A 98 10.91 -3.57 12.74
C GLN A 98 10.31 -3.84 11.36
N ALA A 99 10.85 -4.80 10.62
CA ALA A 99 10.32 -5.18 9.30
C ALA A 99 8.87 -5.68 9.37
N TYR A 100 8.53 -6.50 10.36
CA TYR A 100 7.14 -6.95 10.57
C TYR A 100 6.21 -5.81 10.98
N SER A 101 6.65 -4.91 11.83
CA SER A 101 5.86 -3.74 12.25
C SER A 101 5.56 -2.82 11.06
N ILE A 102 6.57 -2.52 10.24
CA ILE A 102 6.39 -1.72 9.01
C ILE A 102 5.46 -2.42 8.02
N LYS A 103 5.63 -3.74 7.84
CA LYS A 103 4.75 -4.53 6.96
C LYS A 103 3.29 -4.46 7.40
N GLU A 104 3.02 -4.57 8.70
CA GLU A 104 1.65 -4.50 9.23
C GLU A 104 1.06 -3.10 9.05
N GLU A 105 1.84 -2.04 9.28
CA GLU A 105 1.43 -0.66 9.02
C GLU A 105 1.06 -0.44 7.55
N ILE A 106 1.93 -0.89 6.63
CA ILE A 106 1.67 -0.79 5.18
C ILE A 106 0.42 -1.58 4.82
N SER A 107 0.28 -2.81 5.32
CA SER A 107 -0.88 -3.66 5.05
C SER A 107 -2.18 -3.02 5.55
N GLY A 108 -2.14 -2.38 6.72
CA GLY A 108 -3.26 -1.63 7.27
C GLY A 108 -3.66 -0.44 6.38
N LYS A 109 -2.69 0.35 5.93
CA LYS A 109 -2.94 1.48 5.01
C LYS A 109 -3.51 1.03 3.67
N VAL A 110 -2.99 -0.07 3.11
CA VAL A 110 -3.49 -0.64 1.85
C VAL A 110 -4.93 -1.11 2.01
N ARG A 111 -5.26 -1.86 3.09
CA ARG A 111 -6.63 -2.30 3.36
C ARG A 111 -7.59 -1.12 3.48
N ALA A 112 -7.24 -0.11 4.28
CA ALA A 112 -8.07 1.09 4.45
C ALA A 112 -8.34 1.79 3.11
N LYS A 113 -7.32 1.88 2.23
CA LYS A 113 -7.47 2.49 0.90
C LYS A 113 -8.34 1.66 -0.05
N VAL A 114 -8.21 0.34 0.01
CA VAL A 114 -9.07 -0.58 -0.76
C VAL A 114 -10.52 -0.47 -0.30
N ASP A 115 -10.76 -0.46 1.01
CA ASP A 115 -12.11 -0.33 1.58
C ASP A 115 -12.75 1.00 1.20
N GLU A 116 -11.99 2.11 1.24
CA GLU A 116 -12.44 3.43 0.79
C GLU A 116 -12.85 3.43 -0.68
N ASN A 117 -12.00 2.91 -1.56
CA ASN A 117 -12.27 2.83 -2.99
C ASN A 117 -13.48 1.93 -3.30
N GLN A 118 -13.62 0.81 -2.60
CA GLN A 118 -14.75 -0.09 -2.76
C GLN A 118 -16.06 0.57 -2.32
N ARG A 119 -16.03 1.31 -1.23
CA ARG A 119 -17.19 2.08 -0.76
C ARG A 119 -17.59 3.16 -1.75
N GLU A 120 -16.61 3.90 -2.30
CA GLU A 120 -16.86 4.92 -3.32
C GLU A 120 -17.48 4.30 -4.60
N TYR A 121 -16.97 3.14 -5.03
CA TYR A 121 -17.53 2.42 -6.16
C TYR A 121 -19.00 2.02 -5.93
N ILE A 122 -19.30 1.42 -4.76
CA ILE A 122 -20.68 1.02 -4.44
C ILE A 122 -21.62 2.23 -4.42
N LEU A 123 -21.18 3.37 -3.85
CA LEU A 123 -21.98 4.60 -3.83
C LEU A 123 -22.24 5.14 -5.23
N LYS A 124 -21.27 5.06 -6.14
CA LYS A 124 -21.44 5.46 -7.55
C LYS A 124 -22.45 4.55 -8.26
N GLU A 125 -22.35 3.24 -8.09
CA GLU A 125 -23.30 2.27 -8.62
C GLU A 125 -24.74 2.52 -8.10
N GLN A 126 -24.88 2.76 -6.81
CA GLN A 126 -26.18 3.07 -6.20
C GLN A 126 -26.77 4.36 -6.77
N LEU A 127 -25.94 5.39 -6.97
CA LEU A 127 -26.37 6.64 -7.61
C LEU A 127 -26.81 6.41 -9.05
N GLU A 128 -26.10 5.61 -9.81
CA GLU A 128 -26.49 5.27 -11.20
C GLU A 128 -27.83 4.54 -11.27
N ILE A 129 -28.02 3.53 -10.38
CA ILE A 129 -29.30 2.81 -10.29
C ILE A 129 -30.44 3.75 -9.93
N LEU A 130 -30.25 4.60 -8.92
CA LEU A 130 -31.25 5.57 -8.51
C LEU A 130 -31.59 6.58 -9.63
N ASN A 131 -30.59 7.04 -10.37
CA ASN A 131 -30.79 7.92 -11.51
C ASN A 131 -31.57 7.24 -12.65
N LYS A 132 -31.31 5.96 -12.93
CA LYS A 132 -32.08 5.16 -13.88
C LYS A 132 -33.53 4.97 -13.42
N GLU A 133 -33.78 4.63 -12.15
CA GLU A 133 -35.14 4.46 -11.61
C GLU A 133 -35.94 5.77 -11.59
N LEU A 134 -35.25 6.90 -11.36
CA LEU A 134 -35.87 8.24 -11.41
C LEU A 134 -36.10 8.73 -12.86
N GLY A 135 -35.74 7.93 -13.89
CA GLY A 135 -35.87 8.32 -15.30
C GLY A 135 -34.94 9.45 -15.70
N GLN A 136 -33.78 9.53 -15.03
CA GLN A 136 -32.77 10.57 -15.27
C GLN A 136 -31.72 10.10 -16.31
N ASP A 137 -32.18 9.70 -17.52
CA ASP A 137 -31.27 9.42 -18.65
C ASP A 137 -30.49 10.67 -19.09
N GLU A 138 -30.90 11.85 -18.64
CA GLU A 138 -30.21 13.12 -18.90
C GLU A 138 -28.80 13.21 -18.29
N TYR A 139 -28.47 12.41 -17.26
CA TYR A 139 -27.10 12.38 -16.71
C TYR A 139 -26.12 11.74 -17.69
N SER A 140 -26.58 10.78 -18.48
CA SER A 140 -25.79 10.19 -19.58
C SER A 140 -25.55 11.23 -20.66
N GLU A 141 -26.61 11.95 -21.05
CA GLU A 141 -26.62 12.90 -22.16
C GLU A 141 -25.75 14.16 -21.86
N THR A 142 -25.87 14.71 -20.65
CA THR A 142 -25.02 15.87 -20.26
C THR A 142 -23.55 15.51 -20.12
N ASN A 143 -23.21 14.27 -19.71
CA ASN A 143 -21.84 13.80 -19.67
C ASN A 143 -21.27 13.60 -21.09
N GLU A 144 -22.07 13.12 -22.03
CA GLU A 144 -21.69 13.03 -23.43
C GLU A 144 -21.42 14.41 -24.04
N LEU A 145 -22.19 15.44 -23.66
CA LEU A 145 -21.96 16.81 -24.11
C LEU A 145 -20.64 17.37 -23.51
N GLU A 146 -20.36 17.10 -22.23
CA GLU A 146 -19.08 17.50 -21.62
C GLU A 146 -17.88 16.85 -22.32
N GLU A 147 -17.95 15.55 -22.62
CA GLU A 147 -16.87 14.86 -23.37
C GLU A 147 -16.68 15.41 -24.79
N LYS A 148 -17.77 15.79 -25.46
CA LYS A 148 -17.70 16.41 -26.81
C LYS A 148 -17.07 17.79 -26.75
N ILE A 149 -17.37 18.59 -25.70
CA ILE A 149 -16.76 19.91 -25.46
C ILE A 149 -15.25 19.77 -25.22
N ASP A 150 -14.84 18.79 -24.41
CA ASP A 150 -13.42 18.57 -24.13
C ASP A 150 -12.62 18.19 -25.39
N LYS A 151 -13.23 17.44 -26.29
CA LYS A 151 -12.64 17.02 -27.57
C LYS A 151 -12.75 18.10 -28.67
N LEU A 152 -13.50 19.18 -28.43
CA LEU A 152 -13.72 20.25 -29.41
C LEU A 152 -12.41 21.00 -29.71
N ASN A 153 -12.13 21.25 -30.99
CA ASN A 153 -10.97 22.04 -31.42
C ASN A 153 -11.32 23.53 -31.40
N ALA A 154 -11.57 24.08 -30.21
CA ALA A 154 -11.89 25.49 -29.99
C ALA A 154 -10.99 26.09 -28.91
N SER A 155 -11.01 27.43 -28.76
CA SER A 155 -10.26 28.12 -27.71
C SER A 155 -10.79 27.78 -26.32
N ASP A 156 -9.92 27.87 -25.31
CA ASP A 156 -10.29 27.60 -23.92
C ASP A 156 -11.46 28.45 -23.43
N GLU A 157 -11.54 29.72 -23.90
CA GLU A 157 -12.67 30.59 -23.58
C GLU A 157 -14.01 30.08 -24.09
N VAL A 158 -14.04 29.44 -25.28
CA VAL A 158 -15.24 28.83 -25.85
C VAL A 158 -15.63 27.57 -25.06
N LYS A 159 -14.67 26.72 -24.75
CA LYS A 159 -14.90 25.53 -23.92
C LYS A 159 -15.46 25.89 -22.56
N ASP A 160 -14.88 26.89 -21.88
CA ASP A 160 -15.35 27.36 -20.58
C ASP A 160 -16.79 27.89 -20.62
N LYS A 161 -17.17 28.57 -21.71
CA LYS A 161 -18.55 29.03 -21.89
C LYS A 161 -19.50 27.84 -22.10
N LEU A 162 -19.15 26.90 -22.94
CA LEU A 162 -19.98 25.70 -23.19
C LEU A 162 -20.14 24.86 -21.93
N HIS A 163 -19.12 24.67 -21.13
CA HIS A 163 -19.24 23.98 -19.83
C HIS A 163 -20.19 24.72 -18.86
N LYS A 164 -20.22 26.06 -18.90
CA LYS A 164 -21.19 26.83 -18.10
C LYS A 164 -22.63 26.60 -18.56
N GLU A 165 -22.84 26.54 -19.88
CA GLU A 165 -24.18 26.25 -20.43
C GLU A 165 -24.62 24.81 -20.15
N VAL A 166 -23.74 23.82 -20.22
CA VAL A 166 -24.07 22.44 -19.79
C VAL A 166 -24.43 22.40 -18.31
N LYS A 167 -23.70 23.15 -17.46
CA LYS A 167 -24.04 23.25 -16.04
C LYS A 167 -25.39 23.93 -15.81
N ARG A 168 -25.76 24.91 -16.65
CA ARG A 168 -27.06 25.54 -16.61
C ARG A 168 -28.15 24.56 -17.06
N LEU A 169 -27.93 23.81 -18.12
CA LEU A 169 -28.81 22.75 -18.57
C LEU A 169 -29.11 21.72 -17.47
N LYS A 170 -28.08 21.29 -16.72
CA LYS A 170 -28.23 20.40 -15.54
C LYS A 170 -29.16 20.96 -14.45
N ASN A 171 -29.27 22.26 -14.33
CA ASN A 171 -30.06 22.92 -13.29
C ASN A 171 -31.47 23.38 -13.75
N LEU A 172 -31.80 23.24 -15.03
CA LEU A 172 -33.12 23.59 -15.53
C LEU A 172 -34.16 22.55 -15.11
N SER A 173 -35.36 23.02 -14.85
CA SER A 173 -36.49 22.15 -14.44
C SER A 173 -36.92 21.28 -15.60
N LYS A 174 -37.04 19.98 -15.37
CA LYS A 174 -37.49 18.98 -16.36
C LYS A 174 -38.85 19.33 -16.96
N GLY A 175 -38.93 19.30 -18.27
CA GLY A 175 -40.16 19.56 -19.01
C GLY A 175 -40.37 21.02 -19.40
N SER A 176 -39.43 21.94 -19.12
CA SER A 176 -39.50 23.28 -19.65
C SER A 176 -39.06 23.29 -21.13
N SER A 177 -39.69 24.15 -21.95
CA SER A 177 -39.25 24.38 -23.33
C SER A 177 -37.81 24.92 -23.42
N GLU A 178 -37.29 25.51 -22.33
CA GLU A 178 -35.96 26.05 -22.23
C GLU A 178 -34.88 24.96 -22.31
N VAL A 179 -35.14 23.76 -21.78
CA VAL A 179 -34.20 22.62 -21.84
C VAL A 179 -33.88 22.26 -23.29
N ASN A 180 -34.90 22.19 -24.16
CA ASN A 180 -34.69 21.86 -25.57
C ASN A 180 -33.95 22.97 -26.32
N VAL A 181 -34.21 24.23 -25.98
CA VAL A 181 -33.51 25.38 -26.58
C VAL A 181 -32.05 25.39 -26.21
N GLU A 182 -31.74 25.18 -24.92
CA GLU A 182 -30.40 25.17 -24.42
C GLU A 182 -29.59 24.00 -24.99
N ARG A 183 -30.19 22.81 -25.07
CA ARG A 183 -29.60 21.63 -25.72
C ARG A 183 -29.25 21.92 -27.16
N THR A 184 -30.22 22.39 -27.94
CA THR A 184 -30.00 22.72 -29.36
C THR A 184 -28.91 23.78 -29.55
N TYR A 185 -28.84 24.75 -28.64
CA TYR A 185 -27.77 25.76 -28.67
C TYR A 185 -26.40 25.12 -28.48
N ILE A 186 -26.23 24.25 -27.47
CA ILE A 186 -24.96 23.56 -27.22
C ILE A 186 -24.59 22.67 -28.41
N GLU A 187 -25.51 21.88 -28.92
CA GLU A 187 -25.31 21.03 -30.10
C GLU A 187 -24.85 21.83 -31.32
N ASN A 188 -25.53 22.92 -31.65
CA ASN A 188 -25.15 23.80 -32.73
C ASN A 188 -23.74 24.38 -32.54
N CYS A 189 -23.38 24.74 -31.30
CA CYS A 189 -22.03 25.25 -30.99
C CYS A 189 -20.95 24.16 -31.17
N LEU A 190 -21.27 22.89 -30.89
CA LEU A 190 -20.36 21.77 -31.10
C LEU A 190 -20.10 21.47 -32.58
N GLU A 191 -21.07 21.77 -33.45
CA GLU A 191 -20.98 21.55 -34.92
C GLU A 191 -20.23 22.68 -35.64
N LEU A 192 -19.99 23.83 -34.99
CA LEU A 192 -19.30 24.95 -35.62
C LEU A 192 -17.82 24.62 -35.89
N PRO A 193 -17.29 25.01 -37.06
CA PRO A 193 -15.89 24.80 -37.42
C PRO A 193 -14.97 25.86 -36.80
N TRP A 194 -14.78 25.82 -35.48
CA TRP A 194 -14.12 26.85 -34.68
C TRP A 194 -12.71 27.23 -35.16
N ASN A 195 -11.95 26.30 -35.73
CA ASN A 195 -10.58 26.52 -36.18
C ASN A 195 -10.39 26.28 -37.69
N ASN A 196 -11.46 26.14 -38.45
CA ASN A 196 -11.41 26.03 -39.89
C ASN A 196 -11.58 27.44 -40.50
N MET A 197 -10.49 28.02 -40.96
CA MET A 197 -10.51 29.26 -41.74
C MET A 197 -10.62 28.91 -43.21
N SER A 198 -11.52 29.57 -43.94
CA SER A 198 -11.50 29.56 -45.40
C SER A 198 -10.29 30.34 -45.91
N GLU A 199 -9.60 29.81 -46.90
CA GLU A 199 -8.56 30.61 -47.60
C GLU A 199 -9.28 31.73 -48.38
N ASP A 200 -8.92 32.97 -48.11
CA ASP A 200 -9.41 34.10 -48.87
C ASP A 200 -8.83 34.04 -50.26
N ASN A 201 -9.69 33.98 -51.27
CA ASN A 201 -9.28 34.12 -52.67
C ASN A 201 -9.06 35.58 -52.98
N ASN A 202 -7.78 36.02 -52.92
CA ASN A 202 -7.37 37.41 -53.20
C ASN A 202 -7.12 37.64 -54.70
N ASP A 203 -7.53 36.77 -55.61
CA ASP A 203 -7.46 37.02 -57.05
C ASP A 203 -8.50 38.04 -57.44
N ILE A 204 -8.15 39.31 -57.38
CA ILE A 204 -8.83 40.42 -57.99
C ILE A 204 -8.33 40.49 -59.44
N ILE A 205 -9.16 40.04 -60.41
CA ILE A 205 -8.99 40.26 -61.83
C ILE A 205 -9.40 41.68 -62.18
#